data_7c22d8fde5febff816605b6a62518d39
#
_entry.id   7c22d8fde5febff816605b6a62518d39
#
_cell.length_a   1.000
_cell.length_b   1.000
_cell.length_c   1.000
_cell.angle_alpha   90.00
_cell.angle_beta   90.00
_cell.angle_gamma   90.00
#
_symmetry.space_group_name_H-M   'P 1'
#
loop_
_entity.id
_entity.type
_entity.pdbx_description
1 polymer ?
#
loop_
_entity_poly.entity_id
_entity_poly.type
_entity_poly.pdbx_seq_one_letter_code
_entity_poly.pdbx_strand_id
1 'polypeptide(L)'
;MEKPSVKCSLLATMIAKHRWGTPITEDALLNLSAIDDDYPTAREVYADLRSEPYITYRGNRGIELDKSNFDKLADVLYHECNWESWEINSRLKHYEGINNHDWA
;
A
#
# COMPACT_ATOMS: atom_id res chain seq x y z
N MET A 1 -12.99 11.02 -5.25
CA MET A 1 -12.73 10.16 -4.07
C MET A 1 -11.96 10.93 -3.02
N GLU A 2 -12.16 10.58 -1.76
CA GLU A 2 -11.38 11.15 -0.68
C GLU A 2 -9.98 10.53 -0.63
N LYS A 3 -9.00 11.29 -0.13
CA LYS A 3 -7.61 10.81 -0.04
C LYS A 3 -7.45 9.47 0.69
N PRO A 4 -8.10 9.22 1.86
CA PRO A 4 -7.96 7.92 2.52
C PRO A 4 -8.43 6.75 1.66
N SER A 5 -9.51 6.91 0.92
CA SER A 5 -10.03 5.85 0.03
C SER A 5 -9.07 5.59 -1.12
N VAL A 6 -8.48 6.65 -1.68
CA VAL A 6 -7.48 6.52 -2.76
C VAL A 6 -6.23 5.82 -2.23
N LYS A 7 -5.75 6.20 -1.06
CA LYS A 7 -4.59 5.56 -0.42
C LYS A 7 -4.82 4.05 -0.29
N CYS A 8 -5.99 3.65 0.22
CA CYS A 8 -6.31 2.24 0.39
C CYS A 8 -6.38 1.50 -0.95
N SER A 9 -6.92 2.14 -1.99
CA SER A 9 -6.96 1.57 -3.33
C SER A 9 -5.56 1.36 -3.91
N LEU A 10 -4.66 2.34 -3.75
CA LEU A 10 -3.29 2.21 -4.22
C LEU A 10 -2.54 1.11 -3.48
N LEU A 11 -2.67 1.04 -2.16
CA LEU A 11 -2.02 -0.01 -1.37
C LEU A 11 -2.55 -1.39 -1.72
N ALA A 12 -3.86 -1.53 -1.89
CA ALA A 12 -4.47 -2.80 -2.29
C ALA A 12 -3.92 -3.28 -3.63
N THR A 13 -3.74 -2.36 -4.59
CA THR A 13 -3.17 -2.68 -5.90
C THR A 13 -1.73 -3.16 -5.77
N MET A 14 -0.92 -2.47 -4.97
CA MET A 14 0.48 -2.85 -4.76
C MET A 14 0.59 -4.25 -4.14
N ILE A 15 -0.27 -4.56 -3.18
CA ILE A 15 -0.30 -5.89 -2.54
C ILE A 15 -0.73 -6.95 -3.57
N ALA A 16 -1.80 -6.69 -4.32
CA ALA A 16 -2.31 -7.63 -5.32
C ALA A 16 -1.29 -7.91 -6.44
N LYS A 17 -0.47 -6.92 -6.78
CA LYS A 17 0.56 -7.03 -7.82
C LYS A 17 1.93 -7.43 -7.27
N HIS A 18 2.00 -7.78 -5.99
CA HIS A 18 3.24 -8.26 -5.34
C HIS A 18 4.42 -7.28 -5.51
N ARG A 19 4.18 -6.00 -5.22
CA ARG A 19 5.21 -4.96 -5.39
C ARG A 19 6.16 -4.86 -4.20
N TRP A 20 6.67 -6.00 -3.79
CA TRP A 20 7.69 -6.15 -2.74
C TRP A 20 9.02 -6.33 -3.44
N GLY A 21 9.89 -5.33 -3.35
CA GLY A 21 11.17 -5.38 -4.05
C GLY A 21 11.08 -5.15 -5.56
N THR A 22 9.89 -4.86 -6.07
CA THR A 22 9.65 -4.57 -7.49
C THR A 22 8.87 -3.27 -7.60
N PRO A 23 9.54 -2.14 -7.88
CA PRO A 23 8.88 -0.84 -7.93
C PRO A 23 7.80 -0.76 -9.01
N ILE A 24 6.80 0.08 -8.77
CA ILE A 24 5.78 0.41 -9.74
C ILE A 24 5.74 1.93 -9.93
N THR A 25 5.69 2.37 -11.19
CA THR A 25 5.64 3.80 -11.50
C THR A 25 4.29 4.40 -11.14
N GLU A 26 4.26 5.72 -11.00
CA GLU A 26 3.02 6.45 -10.71
C GLU A 26 1.93 6.15 -11.74
N ASP A 27 2.25 6.29 -13.02
CA ASP A 27 1.25 6.09 -14.09
C ASP A 27 0.72 4.65 -14.10
N ALA A 28 1.60 3.67 -13.94
CA ALA A 28 1.18 2.27 -13.91
C ALA A 28 0.29 1.99 -12.70
N LEU A 29 0.66 2.49 -11.53
CA LEU A 29 -0.12 2.27 -10.32
C LEU A 29 -1.50 2.92 -10.41
N LEU A 30 -1.57 4.16 -10.87
CA LEU A 30 -2.84 4.86 -11.01
C LEU A 30 -3.77 4.18 -12.02
N ASN A 31 -3.21 3.69 -13.13
CA ASN A 31 -4.00 3.00 -14.16
C ASN A 31 -4.56 1.66 -13.68
N LEU A 32 -3.89 1.01 -12.74
CA LEU A 32 -4.32 -0.30 -12.22
C LEU A 32 -5.25 -0.18 -11.02
N SER A 33 -5.37 1.00 -10.42
CA SER A 33 -6.09 1.18 -9.17
C SER A 33 -7.52 1.66 -9.38
N ALA A 34 -8.42 1.28 -8.45
CA ALA A 34 -9.81 1.73 -8.46
C ALA A 34 -9.90 3.13 -7.82
N ILE A 35 -9.76 4.17 -8.61
CA ILE A 35 -9.71 5.56 -8.15
C ILE A 35 -10.80 6.45 -8.77
N ASP A 36 -11.78 5.85 -9.48
CA ASP A 36 -12.90 6.56 -10.13
C ASP A 36 -12.43 7.72 -11.03
N ASP A 37 -11.31 7.53 -11.74
CA ASP A 37 -10.68 8.51 -12.61
C ASP A 37 -10.24 9.80 -11.90
N ASP A 38 -10.17 9.79 -10.58
CA ASP A 38 -9.70 10.95 -9.80
C ASP A 38 -8.18 10.99 -9.76
N TYR A 39 -7.56 11.20 -10.91
CA TYR A 39 -6.12 11.26 -11.05
C TYR A 39 -5.45 12.39 -10.25
N PRO A 40 -6.04 13.61 -10.18
CA PRO A 40 -5.42 14.67 -9.38
C PRO A 40 -5.23 14.27 -7.91
N THR A 41 -6.26 13.71 -7.26
CA THR A 41 -6.16 13.25 -5.88
C THR A 41 -5.18 12.09 -5.77
N ALA A 42 -5.23 11.15 -6.71
CA ALA A 42 -4.33 9.99 -6.70
C ALA A 42 -2.87 10.40 -6.81
N ARG A 43 -2.54 11.42 -7.59
CA ARG A 43 -1.17 11.92 -7.70
C ARG A 43 -0.69 12.55 -6.39
N GLU A 44 -1.56 13.25 -5.69
CA GLU A 44 -1.25 13.79 -4.36
C GLU A 44 -0.98 12.68 -3.36
N VAL A 45 -1.84 11.66 -3.36
CA VAL A 45 -1.68 10.50 -2.47
C VAL A 45 -0.40 9.73 -2.78
N TYR A 46 -0.09 9.54 -4.06
CA TYR A 46 1.16 8.90 -4.46
C TYR A 46 2.37 9.66 -3.91
N ALA A 47 2.36 10.98 -4.03
CA ALA A 47 3.43 11.82 -3.48
C ALA A 47 3.56 11.66 -1.97
N ASP A 48 2.44 11.58 -1.26
CA ASP A 48 2.44 11.36 0.19
C ASP A 48 2.99 9.98 0.55
N LEU A 49 2.65 8.94 -0.23
CA LEU A 49 3.12 7.58 0.00
C LEU A 49 4.65 7.45 -0.07
N ARG A 50 5.31 8.27 -0.89
CA ARG A 50 6.77 8.21 -1.02
C ARG A 50 7.51 8.44 0.30
N SER A 51 6.87 9.11 1.26
CA SER A 51 7.46 9.42 2.56
C SER A 51 7.02 8.46 3.68
N GLU A 52 6.16 7.49 3.37
CA GLU A 52 5.66 6.56 4.38
C GLU A 52 6.69 5.48 4.72
N PRO A 53 6.77 5.05 6.00
CA PRO A 53 7.80 4.10 6.43
C PRO A 53 7.68 2.72 5.78
N TYR A 54 6.48 2.33 5.34
CA TYR A 54 6.24 1.04 4.68
C TYR A 54 6.43 1.10 3.17
N ILE A 55 6.91 2.25 2.65
CA ILE A 55 7.14 2.45 1.22
C ILE A 55 8.61 2.79 1.00
N THR A 56 9.20 2.19 -0.04
CA THR A 56 10.54 2.55 -0.51
C THR A 56 10.40 3.27 -1.85
N TYR A 57 10.92 4.50 -1.91
CA TYR A 57 10.91 5.29 -3.14
C TYR A 57 12.18 5.03 -3.95
N ARG A 58 12.01 4.65 -5.22
CA ARG A 58 13.09 4.29 -6.13
C ARG A 58 13.28 5.28 -7.28
N GLY A 59 12.97 6.54 -7.08
CA GLY A 59 13.12 7.56 -8.12
C GLY A 59 12.26 7.28 -9.35
N ASN A 60 12.85 7.26 -10.54
CA ASN A 60 12.13 7.07 -11.80
C ASN A 60 11.46 5.69 -11.90
N ARG A 61 11.89 4.73 -11.07
CA ARG A 61 11.30 3.39 -11.08
C ARG A 61 10.00 3.32 -10.30
N GLY A 62 9.70 4.32 -9.48
CA GLY A 62 8.47 4.39 -8.72
C GLY A 62 8.63 4.02 -7.25
N ILE A 63 7.60 3.39 -6.70
CA ILE A 63 7.57 2.99 -5.28
C ILE A 63 7.36 1.49 -5.16
N GLU A 64 7.82 0.94 -4.03
CA GLU A 64 7.60 -0.47 -3.69
C GLU A 64 7.28 -0.59 -2.21
N LEU A 65 6.71 -1.72 -1.82
CA LEU A 65 6.42 -2.01 -0.42
C LEU A 65 7.70 -2.47 0.28
N ASP A 66 7.92 -1.96 1.49
CA ASP A 66 9.11 -2.26 2.28
C ASP A 66 8.83 -3.43 3.23
N LYS A 67 9.47 -4.56 2.99
CA LYS A 67 9.30 -5.77 3.80
C LYS A 67 9.70 -5.56 5.26
N SER A 68 10.64 -4.67 5.52
CA SER A 68 11.13 -4.42 6.88
C SER A 68 10.09 -3.71 7.75
N ASN A 69 9.09 -3.10 7.14
CA ASN A 69 8.07 -2.31 7.83
C ASN A 69 6.64 -2.78 7.52
N PHE A 70 6.47 -4.07 7.18
CA PHE A 70 5.12 -4.57 6.87
C PHE A 70 4.16 -4.49 8.06
N ASP A 71 4.68 -4.47 9.29
CA ASP A 71 3.88 -4.27 10.49
C ASP A 71 3.15 -2.92 10.45
N LYS A 72 3.84 -1.88 9.99
CA LYS A 72 3.26 -0.54 9.83
C LYS A 72 2.23 -0.52 8.70
N LEU A 73 2.51 -1.24 7.61
CA LEU A 73 1.53 -1.40 6.53
C LEU A 73 0.28 -2.12 7.03
N ALA A 74 0.46 -3.19 7.80
CA ALA A 74 -0.66 -3.94 8.38
C ALA A 74 -1.53 -3.04 9.25
N ASP A 75 -0.94 -2.18 10.08
CA ASP A 75 -1.68 -1.23 10.90
C ASP A 75 -2.52 -0.27 10.06
N VAL A 76 -1.96 0.24 8.97
CA VAL A 76 -2.68 1.14 8.06
C VAL A 76 -3.87 0.41 7.42
N LEU A 77 -3.66 -0.81 6.94
CA LEU A 77 -4.73 -1.60 6.32
C LEU A 77 -5.86 -1.89 7.32
N TYR A 78 -5.50 -2.20 8.56
CA TYR A 78 -6.47 -2.53 9.59
C TYR A 78 -7.22 -1.29 10.10
N HIS A 79 -6.49 -0.25 10.49
CA HIS A 79 -7.08 0.94 11.14
C HIS A 79 -7.61 1.97 10.17
N GLU A 80 -7.02 2.12 8.99
CA GLU A 80 -7.41 3.15 8.02
C GLU A 80 -8.20 2.60 6.84
N CYS A 81 -7.95 1.35 6.44
CA CYS A 81 -8.59 0.75 5.28
C CYS A 81 -9.68 -0.25 5.63
N ASN A 82 -9.92 -0.50 6.91
CA ASN A 82 -10.96 -1.41 7.40
C ASN A 82 -10.80 -2.85 6.92
N TRP A 83 -9.58 -3.28 6.63
CA TRP A 83 -9.33 -4.67 6.31
C TRP A 83 -9.45 -5.52 7.57
N GLU A 84 -10.04 -6.71 7.43
CA GLU A 84 -10.09 -7.67 8.52
C GLU A 84 -8.69 -8.25 8.79
N SER A 85 -8.40 -8.56 10.06
CA SER A 85 -7.09 -9.12 10.42
C SER A 85 -6.80 -10.43 9.69
N TRP A 86 -7.81 -11.28 9.48
CA TRP A 86 -7.63 -12.52 8.73
C TRP A 86 -7.26 -12.28 7.28
N GLU A 87 -7.80 -11.22 6.68
CA GLU A 87 -7.50 -10.84 5.31
C GLU A 87 -6.06 -10.37 5.18
N ILE A 88 -5.63 -9.52 6.12
CA ILE A 88 -4.25 -9.03 6.16
C ILE A 88 -3.28 -10.20 6.36
N ASN A 89 -3.57 -11.08 7.32
CA ASN A 89 -2.75 -12.28 7.56
C ASN A 89 -2.63 -13.14 6.30
N SER A 90 -3.72 -13.30 5.56
CA SER A 90 -3.72 -14.07 4.32
C SER A 90 -2.86 -13.43 3.22
N ARG A 91 -2.98 -12.11 3.07
CA ARG A 91 -2.26 -11.36 2.04
C ARG A 91 -0.78 -11.18 2.35
N LEU A 92 -0.44 -11.06 3.64
CA LEU A 92 0.93 -10.84 4.09
C LEU A 92 1.55 -12.08 4.72
N LYS A 93 1.00 -13.26 4.47
CA LYS A 93 1.39 -14.53 5.12
C LYS A 93 2.85 -14.93 4.91
N HIS A 94 3.49 -14.40 3.88
CA HIS A 94 4.89 -14.71 3.57
C HIS A 94 5.88 -13.87 4.39
N TYR A 95 5.39 -12.96 5.22
CA TYR A 95 6.23 -12.08 6.03
C TYR A 95 6.25 -12.56 7.46
N GLU A 96 7.46 -12.76 8.00
CA GLU A 96 7.63 -13.19 9.37
C GLU A 96 7.02 -12.18 10.33
N GLY A 97 6.39 -12.69 11.39
CA GLY A 97 5.83 -11.85 12.43
C GLY A 97 4.40 -11.40 12.21
N ILE A 98 3.82 -11.61 11.01
CA ILE A 98 2.44 -11.17 10.78
C ILE A 98 1.45 -11.89 11.70
N ASN A 99 1.70 -13.15 12.03
CA ASN A 99 0.83 -13.94 12.91
C ASN A 99 0.92 -13.46 14.37
N ASN A 100 1.96 -12.72 14.72
CA ASN A 100 2.19 -12.18 16.06
C ASN A 100 1.93 -10.67 16.10
N HIS A 101 1.35 -10.11 15.05
CA HIS A 101 1.10 -8.70 14.98
C HIS A 101 0.08 -8.25 16.01
N ASP A 102 0.34 -7.12 16.66
CA ASP A 102 -0.56 -6.52 17.65
C ASP A 102 -1.59 -5.63 16.94
N TRP A 103 -2.83 -6.12 16.90
CA TRP A 103 -3.92 -5.41 16.25
C TRP A 103 -4.61 -4.37 17.14
N ALA A 104 -4.11 -4.14 18.31
CA ALA A 104 -4.71 -3.21 19.28
C ALA A 104 -4.69 -1.74 18.84
#